data_d5891a676f3b4dda85ca2515143060f6
#
_entry.id   d5891a676f3b4dda85ca2515143060f6
#
_cell.length_a   1.000
_cell.length_b   1.000
_cell.length_c   1.000
_cell.angle_alpha   90.00
_cell.angle_beta   90.00
_cell.angle_gamma   90.00
#
_symmetry.space_group_name_H-M   'P 1'
#
loop_
_entity.id
_entity.type
_entity.pdbx_description
1 polymer ?
#
loop_
_entity_poly.entity_id
_entity_poly.type
_entity_poly.pdbx_seq_one_letter_code
_entity_poly.pdbx_strand_id
1 'polypeptide(L)'
;MKHASSPRTAARRTPLKARLGAALCAFSLVCPAALPTAQAQNTLPALGDPDAESFTVGTERKLGDQIMREIRADPDYLDDPVLLEYLESIWQPLVAEARKRGNIGTDIDSRFAWEPFLVRDPTVNAFALPGGYIGVQLGLIAMTATRDELASVIAHELSHITQRHIARSIASSKRMSILSLASLVVGLLAASRSRSPDAANAVIVGTQA
;
A
#
# COMPACT_ATOMS: atom_id res chain seq x y z
N MET A 1 -14.71 79.10 23.81
CA MET A 1 -13.36 79.28 24.44
C MET A 1 -12.80 77.88 24.75
N LYS A 2 -11.74 77.52 24.11
CA LYS A 2 -10.52 76.75 24.47
C LYS A 2 -9.97 76.05 23.23
N HIS A 3 -8.84 76.62 22.79
CA HIS A 3 -7.99 76.05 21.75
C HIS A 3 -7.42 74.72 22.17
N ALA A 4 -7.37 73.77 21.28
CA ALA A 4 -6.52 72.60 21.39
C ALA A 4 -5.59 72.55 20.19
N SER A 5 -4.30 72.75 20.47
CA SER A 5 -3.18 72.76 19.54
C SER A 5 -2.78 71.34 19.15
N SER A 6 -2.64 71.07 17.86
CA SER A 6 -2.09 69.85 17.26
C SER A 6 -0.56 69.83 17.37
N PRO A 7 0.07 68.70 17.73
CA PRO A 7 1.54 68.58 17.68
C PRO A 7 1.99 68.24 16.25
N ARG A 8 2.94 69.01 15.75
CA ARG A 8 3.68 68.81 14.51
C ARG A 8 4.63 67.59 14.68
N THR A 9 4.41 66.53 13.91
CA THR A 9 5.34 65.42 13.81
C THR A 9 6.57 65.81 12.99
N ALA A 10 7.73 65.85 13.64
CA ALA A 10 9.02 66.12 13.01
C ALA A 10 9.47 64.92 12.18
N ALA A 11 9.62 65.13 10.89
CA ALA A 11 10.19 64.12 9.98
C ALA A 11 11.69 63.91 10.31
N ARG A 12 12.04 62.74 10.84
CA ARG A 12 13.43 62.31 11.01
C ARG A 12 14.02 62.03 9.62
N ARG A 13 14.95 62.90 9.21
CA ARG A 13 15.77 62.71 8.00
C ARG A 13 16.84 61.66 8.32
N THR A 14 16.77 60.48 7.73
CA THR A 14 17.81 59.47 7.80
C THR A 14 19.04 59.93 7.02
N PRO A 15 20.27 59.75 7.53
CA PRO A 15 21.50 60.18 6.86
C PRO A 15 21.75 59.36 5.58
N LEU A 16 22.29 60.06 4.57
CA LEU A 16 22.53 59.52 3.22
C LEU A 16 23.34 58.23 3.19
N LYS A 17 24.21 57.98 4.17
CA LYS A 17 25.01 56.75 4.31
C LYS A 17 24.18 55.50 4.62
N ALA A 18 23.01 55.65 5.28
CA ALA A 18 22.10 54.52 5.56
C ALA A 18 21.32 54.08 4.31
N ARG A 19 21.15 54.96 3.32
CA ARG A 19 20.44 54.67 2.08
C ARG A 19 21.31 53.89 1.07
N LEU A 20 22.64 54.08 1.08
CA LEU A 20 23.58 53.33 0.23
C LEU A 20 23.69 51.86 0.71
N GLY A 21 23.71 51.60 2.03
CA GLY A 21 23.78 50.26 2.58
C GLY A 21 22.56 49.40 2.27
N ALA A 22 21.38 49.98 2.29
CA ALA A 22 20.12 49.31 1.98
C ALA A 22 19.97 48.94 0.48
N ALA A 23 20.56 49.78 -0.41
CA ALA A 23 20.52 49.50 -1.85
C ALA A 23 21.45 48.33 -2.28
N LEU A 24 22.59 48.13 -1.58
CA LEU A 24 23.48 46.98 -1.87
C LEU A 24 22.91 45.65 -1.38
N CYS A 25 22.15 45.63 -0.27
CA CYS A 25 21.52 44.39 0.21
C CYS A 25 20.32 43.94 -0.65
N ALA A 26 19.61 44.88 -1.30
CA ALA A 26 18.47 44.54 -2.15
C ALA A 26 18.86 43.93 -3.51
N PHE A 27 20.08 44.19 -3.99
CA PHE A 27 20.57 43.63 -5.28
C PHE A 27 21.07 42.17 -5.18
N SER A 28 21.37 41.72 -3.98
CA SER A 28 21.85 40.32 -3.77
C SER A 28 20.72 39.29 -3.66
N LEU A 29 19.43 39.73 -3.61
CA LEU A 29 18.27 38.85 -3.44
C LEU A 29 17.50 38.55 -4.75
N VAL A 30 17.95 39.08 -5.90
CA VAL A 30 17.34 38.84 -7.21
C VAL A 30 18.31 38.05 -8.11
N CYS A 31 19.01 37.08 -7.56
CA CYS A 31 19.55 36.00 -8.37
C CYS A 31 18.50 34.91 -8.40
N PRO A 32 17.82 34.60 -9.53
CA PRO A 32 17.04 33.42 -9.65
C PRO A 32 18.04 32.26 -9.59
N ALA A 33 18.23 31.70 -8.40
CA ALA A 33 18.81 30.37 -8.29
C ALA A 33 17.91 29.45 -9.10
N ALA A 34 18.25 29.20 -10.34
CA ALA A 34 17.74 28.07 -11.09
C ALA A 34 18.13 26.82 -10.27
N LEU A 35 17.27 26.46 -9.32
CA LEU A 35 17.36 25.16 -8.69
C LEU A 35 17.20 24.16 -9.84
N PRO A 36 18.19 23.29 -10.09
CA PRO A 36 17.96 22.21 -10.99
C PRO A 36 16.74 21.46 -10.43
N THR A 37 15.66 21.41 -11.20
CA THR A 37 14.60 20.47 -10.93
C THR A 37 15.25 19.11 -10.91
N ALA A 38 15.53 18.59 -9.73
CA ALA A 38 15.89 17.21 -9.56
C ALA A 38 14.68 16.42 -10.08
N GLN A 39 14.72 16.09 -11.38
CA GLN A 39 13.90 14.99 -11.86
C GLN A 39 14.38 13.80 -11.04
N ALA A 40 13.57 13.40 -10.09
CA ALA A 40 13.71 12.12 -9.46
C ALA A 40 13.62 11.10 -10.60
N GLN A 41 14.78 10.72 -11.12
CA GLN A 41 14.89 9.53 -11.95
C GLN A 41 14.53 8.38 -11.02
N ASN A 42 13.27 7.95 -11.07
CA ASN A 42 12.80 6.73 -10.42
C ASN A 42 13.43 5.46 -11.05
N THR A 43 14.51 5.62 -11.77
CA THR A 43 15.44 4.56 -12.13
C THR A 43 16.58 4.53 -11.11
N LEU A 44 16.25 4.27 -9.84
CA LEU A 44 17.22 3.57 -9.02
C LEU A 44 17.50 2.27 -9.76
N PRO A 45 18.79 1.96 -10.12
CA PRO A 45 19.11 0.61 -10.51
C PRO A 45 18.46 -0.27 -9.44
N ALA A 46 17.69 -1.26 -9.84
CA ALA A 46 17.33 -2.33 -8.94
C ALA A 46 18.68 -2.92 -8.50
N LEU A 47 19.24 -2.38 -7.43
CA LEU A 47 20.18 -3.09 -6.61
C LEU A 47 19.37 -4.30 -6.19
N GLY A 48 19.59 -5.40 -6.90
CA GLY A 48 18.85 -6.64 -6.70
C GLY A 48 18.85 -6.87 -5.21
N ASP A 49 17.67 -6.80 -4.62
CA ASP A 49 17.50 -7.20 -3.23
C ASP A 49 17.91 -8.67 -3.23
N PRO A 50 19.06 -9.05 -2.63
CA PRO A 50 19.56 -10.42 -2.67
C PRO A 50 18.54 -11.38 -2.07
N ASP A 51 17.61 -10.85 -1.26
CA ASP A 51 16.51 -11.61 -0.71
C ASP A 51 15.37 -11.80 -1.75
N ALA A 52 15.19 -10.87 -2.71
CA ALA A 52 14.23 -11.03 -3.80
C ALA A 52 14.66 -12.10 -4.83
N GLU A 53 15.96 -12.35 -5.00
CA GLU A 53 16.47 -13.46 -5.82
C GLU A 53 16.19 -14.83 -5.19
N SER A 54 16.09 -14.91 -3.86
CA SER A 54 15.84 -16.15 -3.16
C SER A 54 14.39 -16.64 -3.27
N PHE A 55 13.42 -15.72 -3.49
CA PHE A 55 12.00 -16.03 -3.64
C PHE A 55 11.44 -15.46 -4.95
N THR A 56 11.60 -16.21 -6.02
CA THR A 56 11.26 -15.77 -7.38
C THR A 56 9.73 -15.61 -7.55
N VAL A 57 9.31 -14.84 -8.57
CA VAL A 57 7.89 -14.69 -8.95
C VAL A 57 7.23 -16.04 -9.24
N GLY A 58 7.97 -16.96 -9.89
CA GLY A 58 7.48 -18.31 -10.15
C GLY A 58 7.30 -19.16 -8.87
N THR A 59 8.18 -18.99 -7.89
CA THR A 59 8.05 -19.65 -6.58
C THR A 59 6.87 -19.10 -5.81
N GLU A 60 6.68 -17.78 -5.83
CA GLU A 60 5.55 -17.09 -5.23
C GLU A 60 4.22 -17.57 -5.82
N ARG A 61 4.14 -17.68 -7.15
CA ARG A 61 2.96 -18.23 -7.82
C ARG A 61 2.65 -19.65 -7.40
N LYS A 62 3.65 -20.54 -7.38
CA LYS A 62 3.47 -21.94 -6.95
C LYS A 62 2.97 -22.05 -5.51
N LEU A 63 3.49 -21.20 -4.62
CA LEU A 63 3.02 -21.15 -3.24
C LEU A 63 1.55 -20.69 -3.18
N GLY A 64 1.19 -19.65 -3.92
CA GLY A 64 -0.20 -19.20 -4.01
C GLY A 64 -1.15 -20.27 -4.53
N ASP A 65 -0.75 -20.99 -5.59
CA ASP A 65 -1.53 -22.11 -6.13
C ASP A 65 -1.73 -23.25 -5.12
N GLN A 66 -0.71 -23.52 -4.29
CA GLN A 66 -0.82 -24.51 -3.24
C GLN A 66 -1.81 -24.07 -2.16
N ILE A 67 -1.69 -22.84 -1.67
CA ILE A 67 -2.60 -22.26 -0.69
C ILE A 67 -4.04 -22.26 -1.23
N MET A 68 -4.23 -21.87 -2.49
CA MET A 68 -5.56 -21.84 -3.09
C MET A 68 -6.19 -23.21 -3.25
N ARG A 69 -5.40 -24.26 -3.46
CA ARG A 69 -5.95 -25.65 -3.46
C ARG A 69 -6.51 -26.04 -2.10
N GLU A 70 -5.85 -25.64 -1.02
CA GLU A 70 -6.31 -25.89 0.34
C GLU A 70 -7.55 -25.05 0.67
N ILE A 71 -7.55 -23.76 0.28
CA ILE A 71 -8.71 -22.87 0.49
C ILE A 71 -9.94 -23.36 -0.27
N ARG A 72 -9.80 -23.78 -1.52
CA ARG A 72 -10.93 -24.31 -2.31
C ARG A 72 -11.52 -25.62 -1.77
N ALA A 73 -10.73 -26.37 -0.99
CA ALA A 73 -11.22 -27.57 -0.29
C ALA A 73 -11.89 -27.24 1.05
N ASP A 74 -11.80 -26.01 1.51
CA ASP A 74 -12.35 -25.56 2.79
C ASP A 74 -13.87 -25.31 2.68
N PRO A 75 -14.67 -25.73 3.69
CA PRO A 75 -16.13 -25.49 3.70
C PRO A 75 -16.54 -24.01 3.66
N ASP A 76 -15.64 -23.12 4.08
CA ASP A 76 -15.90 -21.68 4.07
C ASP A 76 -15.51 -21.01 2.74
N TYR A 77 -14.92 -21.74 1.80
CA TYR A 77 -14.79 -21.26 0.43
C TYR A 77 -16.20 -21.09 -0.16
N LEU A 78 -16.48 -19.88 -0.63
CA LEU A 78 -17.79 -19.57 -1.19
C LEU A 78 -17.73 -19.52 -2.71
N ASP A 79 -18.32 -20.52 -3.34
CA ASP A 79 -18.55 -20.56 -4.79
C ASP A 79 -19.94 -20.01 -5.11
N ASP A 80 -20.05 -18.66 -5.11
CA ASP A 80 -21.26 -17.94 -5.48
C ASP A 80 -20.97 -17.08 -6.73
N PRO A 81 -21.48 -17.48 -7.90
CA PRO A 81 -21.15 -16.81 -9.16
C PRO A 81 -21.63 -15.36 -9.21
N VAL A 82 -22.74 -15.02 -8.53
CA VAL A 82 -23.28 -13.64 -8.54
C VAL A 82 -22.39 -12.72 -7.71
N LEU A 83 -22.02 -13.15 -6.52
CA LEU A 83 -21.11 -12.36 -5.67
C LEU A 83 -19.70 -12.30 -6.25
N LEU A 84 -19.24 -13.36 -6.88
CA LEU A 84 -17.92 -13.37 -7.54
C LEU A 84 -17.91 -12.41 -8.74
N GLU A 85 -18.94 -12.41 -9.58
CA GLU A 85 -19.09 -11.44 -10.68
C GLU A 85 -19.09 -9.99 -10.16
N TYR A 86 -19.81 -9.72 -9.08
CA TYR A 86 -19.78 -8.42 -8.43
C TYR A 86 -18.36 -8.05 -7.97
N LEU A 87 -17.66 -8.95 -7.30
CA LEU A 87 -16.29 -8.72 -6.84
C LEU A 87 -15.34 -8.51 -8.01
N GLU A 88 -15.43 -9.32 -9.06
CA GLU A 88 -14.63 -9.18 -10.28
C GLU A 88 -14.89 -7.84 -10.99
N SER A 89 -16.14 -7.35 -10.98
CA SER A 89 -16.46 -6.04 -11.55
C SER A 89 -15.71 -4.89 -10.89
N ILE A 90 -15.23 -5.07 -9.66
CA ILE A 90 -14.39 -4.12 -8.93
C ILE A 90 -12.90 -4.45 -9.17
N TRP A 91 -12.54 -5.72 -9.06
CA TRP A 91 -11.15 -6.17 -9.16
C TRP A 91 -10.50 -5.91 -10.52
N GLN A 92 -11.18 -6.28 -11.60
CA GLN A 92 -10.61 -6.18 -12.95
C GLN A 92 -10.26 -4.74 -13.36
N PRO A 93 -11.10 -3.71 -13.11
CA PRO A 93 -10.72 -2.32 -13.36
C PRO A 93 -9.53 -1.84 -12.52
N LEU A 94 -9.40 -2.27 -11.27
CA LEU A 94 -8.27 -1.91 -10.41
C LEU A 94 -6.96 -2.51 -10.93
N VAL A 95 -6.96 -3.78 -11.32
CA VAL A 95 -5.79 -4.44 -11.94
C VAL A 95 -5.43 -3.77 -13.27
N ALA A 96 -6.42 -3.46 -14.11
CA ALA A 96 -6.19 -2.78 -15.38
C ALA A 96 -5.56 -1.39 -15.19
N GLU A 97 -6.03 -0.62 -14.21
CA GLU A 97 -5.44 0.69 -13.90
C GLU A 97 -4.04 0.57 -13.30
N ALA A 98 -3.78 -0.44 -12.47
CA ALA A 98 -2.44 -0.72 -11.94
C ALA A 98 -1.44 -1.08 -13.06
N ARG A 99 -1.87 -1.86 -14.06
CA ARG A 99 -1.09 -2.14 -15.28
C ARG A 99 -0.76 -0.85 -16.05
N LYS A 100 -1.78 -0.04 -16.31
CA LYS A 100 -1.65 1.21 -17.05
C LYS A 100 -0.70 2.19 -16.37
N ARG A 101 -0.69 2.24 -15.03
CA ARG A 101 0.22 3.07 -14.23
C ARG A 101 1.63 2.51 -14.11
N GLY A 102 1.90 1.31 -14.63
CA GLY A 102 3.18 0.64 -14.50
C GLY A 102 3.48 0.08 -13.11
N ASN A 103 2.47 -0.05 -12.26
CA ASN A 103 2.61 -0.63 -10.92
C ASN A 103 2.76 -2.16 -10.96
N ILE A 104 2.43 -2.79 -12.10
CA ILE A 104 2.58 -4.22 -12.32
C ILE A 104 3.68 -4.42 -13.36
N GLY A 105 4.80 -5.02 -12.94
CA GLY A 105 5.89 -5.39 -13.83
C GLY A 105 5.50 -6.55 -14.76
N THR A 106 6.06 -6.62 -15.95
CA THR A 106 5.72 -7.62 -16.98
C THR A 106 5.88 -9.08 -16.50
N ASP A 107 6.89 -9.37 -15.69
CA ASP A 107 7.13 -10.72 -15.15
C ASP A 107 6.03 -11.12 -14.15
N ILE A 108 5.61 -10.19 -13.29
CA ILE A 108 4.50 -10.39 -12.36
C ILE A 108 3.20 -10.55 -13.12
N ASP A 109 2.93 -9.66 -14.09
CA ASP A 109 1.69 -9.65 -14.86
C ASP A 109 1.44 -10.95 -15.60
N SER A 110 2.49 -11.51 -16.20
CA SER A 110 2.40 -12.76 -16.98
C SER A 110 2.29 -14.02 -16.13
N ARG A 111 2.68 -13.96 -14.85
CA ARG A 111 2.78 -15.15 -13.99
C ARG A 111 1.73 -15.24 -12.91
N PHE A 112 1.21 -14.11 -12.44
CA PHE A 112 0.23 -14.08 -11.35
C PHE A 112 -1.17 -14.45 -11.84
N ALA A 113 -2.00 -14.96 -10.92
CA ALA A 113 -3.37 -15.39 -11.21
C ALA A 113 -4.31 -14.21 -11.46
N TRP A 114 -4.12 -13.10 -10.72
CA TRP A 114 -5.06 -11.97 -10.67
C TRP A 114 -6.49 -12.41 -10.39
N GLU A 115 -6.67 -13.29 -9.42
CA GLU A 115 -7.93 -13.96 -9.12
C GLU A 115 -8.46 -13.57 -7.74
N PRO A 116 -9.66 -12.98 -7.65
CA PRO A 116 -10.36 -12.76 -6.39
C PRO A 116 -11.16 -14.02 -6.01
N PHE A 117 -11.36 -14.23 -4.72
CA PHE A 117 -12.21 -15.29 -4.20
C PHE A 117 -12.95 -14.85 -2.93
N LEU A 118 -14.01 -15.56 -2.60
CA LEU A 118 -14.90 -15.25 -1.48
C LEU A 118 -14.71 -16.26 -0.35
N VAL A 119 -14.80 -15.74 0.88
CA VAL A 119 -14.78 -16.56 2.10
C VAL A 119 -16.04 -16.31 2.90
N ARG A 120 -16.74 -17.38 3.29
CA ARG A 120 -17.95 -17.35 4.11
C ARG A 120 -17.59 -17.10 5.58
N ASP A 121 -17.19 -15.88 5.88
CA ASP A 121 -16.81 -15.44 7.21
C ASP A 121 -17.48 -14.08 7.49
N PRO A 122 -18.13 -13.87 8.65
CA PRO A 122 -18.73 -12.60 9.01
C PRO A 122 -17.69 -11.53 9.44
N THR A 123 -16.43 -11.86 9.52
CA THR A 123 -15.36 -10.91 9.85
C THR A 123 -15.21 -9.87 8.74
N VAL A 124 -15.00 -8.62 9.14
CA VAL A 124 -14.74 -7.51 8.21
C VAL A 124 -13.27 -7.52 7.82
N ASN A 125 -12.94 -8.23 6.74
CA ASN A 125 -11.56 -8.36 6.29
C ASN A 125 -11.45 -8.68 4.79
N ALA A 126 -10.32 -8.27 4.19
CA ALA A 126 -9.79 -8.76 2.93
C ALA A 126 -8.29 -9.03 3.11
N PHE A 127 -7.70 -9.87 2.29
CA PHE A 127 -6.29 -10.23 2.41
C PHE A 127 -5.71 -10.65 1.07
N ALA A 128 -4.46 -10.22 0.84
CA ALA A 128 -3.66 -10.66 -0.29
C ALA A 128 -3.00 -12.01 0.00
N LEU A 129 -2.86 -12.84 -1.03
CA LEU A 129 -2.08 -14.08 -1.01
C LEU A 129 -0.96 -14.02 -2.05
N PRO A 130 0.09 -14.86 -1.89
CA PRO A 130 1.12 -15.00 -2.91
C PRO A 130 0.54 -15.36 -4.27
N GLY A 131 1.19 -14.92 -5.35
CA GLY A 131 0.80 -15.32 -6.70
C GLY A 131 -0.41 -14.60 -7.30
N GLY A 132 -0.83 -13.47 -6.69
CA GLY A 132 -1.86 -12.62 -7.27
C GLY A 132 -3.29 -12.99 -6.90
N TYR A 133 -3.49 -13.68 -5.79
CA TYR A 133 -4.81 -14.00 -5.25
C TYR A 133 -5.23 -12.99 -4.18
N ILE A 134 -6.53 -12.69 -4.10
CA ILE A 134 -7.12 -11.85 -3.06
C ILE A 134 -8.36 -12.53 -2.49
N GLY A 135 -8.39 -12.70 -1.17
CA GLY A 135 -9.55 -13.19 -0.43
C GLY A 135 -10.39 -12.05 0.13
N VAL A 136 -11.70 -12.14 -0.03
CA VAL A 136 -12.66 -11.19 0.53
C VAL A 136 -13.68 -11.92 1.37
N GLN A 137 -13.77 -11.57 2.64
CA GLN A 137 -14.74 -12.14 3.56
C GLN A 137 -16.10 -11.47 3.41
N LEU A 138 -17.17 -12.24 3.56
CA LEU A 138 -18.55 -11.73 3.41
C LEU A 138 -18.87 -10.58 4.36
N GLY A 139 -18.25 -10.57 5.56
CA GLY A 139 -18.43 -9.48 6.51
C GLY A 139 -17.99 -8.13 5.98
N LEU A 140 -16.95 -8.08 5.17
CA LEU A 140 -16.52 -6.83 4.53
C LEU A 140 -17.54 -6.35 3.49
N ILE A 141 -18.04 -7.24 2.65
CA ILE A 141 -19.06 -6.90 1.65
C ILE A 141 -20.35 -6.41 2.33
N ALA A 142 -20.76 -7.08 3.41
CA ALA A 142 -21.95 -6.71 4.15
C ALA A 142 -21.81 -5.38 4.93
N MET A 143 -20.60 -5.01 5.32
CA MET A 143 -20.33 -3.79 6.08
C MET A 143 -20.20 -2.55 5.19
N THR A 144 -19.66 -2.69 4.00
CA THR A 144 -19.45 -1.56 3.09
C THR A 144 -20.79 -1.04 2.55
N ALA A 145 -21.01 0.27 2.70
CA ALA A 145 -22.24 0.91 2.26
C ALA A 145 -22.23 1.21 0.75
N THR A 146 -21.05 1.35 0.16
CA THR A 146 -20.89 1.69 -1.25
C THR A 146 -19.86 0.79 -1.93
N ARG A 147 -19.97 0.69 -3.25
CA ARG A 147 -18.97 0.00 -4.09
C ARG A 147 -17.60 0.61 -3.96
N ASP A 148 -17.50 1.93 -3.81
CA ASP A 148 -16.23 2.65 -3.74
C ASP A 148 -15.51 2.40 -2.41
N GLU A 149 -16.25 2.22 -1.31
CA GLU A 149 -15.67 1.80 -0.03
C GLU A 149 -15.04 0.40 -0.16
N LEU A 150 -15.74 -0.56 -0.73
CA LEU A 150 -15.20 -1.89 -0.98
C LEU A 150 -14.00 -1.82 -1.93
N ALA A 151 -14.10 -1.05 -3.02
CA ALA A 151 -13.02 -0.87 -3.97
C ALA A 151 -11.74 -0.28 -3.33
N SER A 152 -11.87 0.62 -2.36
CA SER A 152 -10.73 1.21 -1.67
C SER A 152 -9.95 0.18 -0.84
N VAL A 153 -10.65 -0.74 -0.17
CA VAL A 153 -10.01 -1.85 0.58
C VAL A 153 -9.34 -2.82 -0.38
N ILE A 154 -10.04 -3.21 -1.46
CA ILE A 154 -9.48 -4.12 -2.48
C ILE A 154 -8.25 -3.49 -3.16
N ALA A 155 -8.25 -2.18 -3.43
CA ALA A 155 -7.10 -1.47 -3.98
C ALA A 155 -5.91 -1.45 -3.01
N HIS A 156 -6.16 -1.38 -1.70
CA HIS A 156 -5.13 -1.50 -0.68
C HIS A 156 -4.47 -2.90 -0.74
N GLU A 157 -5.28 -3.96 -0.79
CA GLU A 157 -4.77 -5.33 -0.92
C GLU A 157 -4.02 -5.56 -2.24
N LEU A 158 -4.52 -4.98 -3.35
CA LEU A 158 -3.81 -5.01 -4.62
C LEU A 158 -2.41 -4.38 -4.50
N SER A 159 -2.24 -3.33 -3.70
CA SER A 159 -0.94 -2.72 -3.48
C SER A 159 0.05 -3.66 -2.78
N HIS A 160 -0.41 -4.51 -1.88
CA HIS A 160 0.41 -5.55 -1.26
C HIS A 160 0.90 -6.58 -2.28
N ILE A 161 0.05 -6.97 -3.24
CA ILE A 161 0.39 -7.90 -4.32
C ILE A 161 1.42 -7.26 -5.26
N THR A 162 1.15 -6.05 -5.76
CA THR A 162 2.01 -5.38 -6.75
C THR A 162 3.39 -5.05 -6.18
N GLN A 163 3.45 -4.73 -4.91
CA GLN A 163 4.70 -4.46 -4.18
C GLN A 163 5.36 -5.75 -3.65
N ARG A 164 4.77 -6.92 -3.84
CA ARG A 164 5.28 -8.21 -3.39
C ARG A 164 5.63 -8.23 -1.89
N HIS A 165 4.80 -7.62 -1.06
CA HIS A 165 5.06 -7.52 0.40
C HIS A 165 5.24 -8.90 1.04
N ILE A 166 4.43 -9.88 0.65
CA ILE A 166 4.50 -11.25 1.17
C ILE A 166 5.82 -11.91 0.77
N ALA A 167 6.23 -11.79 -0.50
CA ALA A 167 7.49 -12.34 -0.98
C ALA A 167 8.70 -11.77 -0.22
N ARG A 168 8.72 -10.45 0.03
CA ARG A 168 9.77 -9.80 0.83
C ARG A 168 9.76 -10.26 2.28
N SER A 169 8.59 -10.40 2.89
CA SER A 169 8.45 -10.93 4.25
C SER A 169 8.97 -12.36 4.38
N ILE A 170 8.69 -13.20 3.39
CA ILE A 170 9.20 -14.58 3.32
C ILE A 170 10.72 -14.59 3.16
N ALA A 171 11.24 -13.80 2.21
CA ALA A 171 12.67 -13.73 1.94
C ALA A 171 13.48 -13.24 3.14
N SER A 172 12.95 -12.27 3.89
CA SER A 172 13.60 -11.76 5.11
C SER A 172 13.54 -12.75 6.28
N SER A 173 12.56 -13.66 6.28
CA SER A 173 12.37 -14.66 7.32
C SER A 173 13.25 -15.90 7.06
N LYS A 174 14.56 -15.76 7.22
CA LYS A 174 15.61 -16.75 6.90
C LYS A 174 15.44 -18.20 7.44
N ARG A 175 14.33 -18.51 8.11
CA ARG A 175 14.12 -19.80 8.81
C ARG A 175 12.79 -20.51 8.50
N MET A 176 11.89 -19.93 7.70
CA MET A 176 10.62 -20.61 7.42
C MET A 176 10.67 -21.41 6.12
N SER A 177 10.36 -22.68 6.20
CA SER A 177 10.16 -23.49 5.01
C SER A 177 8.85 -23.10 4.31
N ILE A 178 8.76 -23.29 3.00
CA ILE A 178 7.53 -23.04 2.21
C ILE A 178 6.32 -23.78 2.81
N LEU A 179 6.54 -24.97 3.34
CA LEU A 179 5.51 -25.77 3.99
C LEU A 179 4.98 -25.11 5.29
N SER A 180 5.87 -24.50 6.07
CA SER A 180 5.50 -23.78 7.29
C SER A 180 4.69 -22.51 6.98
N LEU A 181 4.92 -21.88 5.83
CA LEU A 181 4.18 -20.69 5.40
C LEU A 181 2.76 -21.04 4.94
N ALA A 182 2.59 -22.12 4.18
CA ALA A 182 1.26 -22.60 3.81
C ALA A 182 0.44 -22.94 5.07
N SER A 183 1.06 -23.63 6.03
CA SER A 183 0.43 -23.95 7.32
C SER A 183 0.08 -22.71 8.15
N LEU A 184 0.92 -21.65 8.09
CA LEU A 184 0.66 -20.38 8.78
C LEU A 184 -0.56 -19.66 8.20
N VAL A 185 -0.68 -19.58 6.87
CA VAL A 185 -1.81 -18.92 6.21
C VAL A 185 -3.10 -19.67 6.48
N VAL A 186 -3.09 -21.00 6.35
CA VAL A 186 -4.24 -21.86 6.66
C VAL A 186 -4.56 -21.80 8.16
N GLY A 187 -3.55 -21.77 9.02
CA GLY A 187 -3.70 -21.59 10.46
C GLY A 187 -4.29 -20.22 10.83
N LEU A 188 -3.92 -19.15 10.12
CA LEU A 188 -4.48 -17.81 10.32
C LEU A 188 -5.96 -17.75 9.88
N LEU A 189 -6.31 -18.39 8.76
CA LEU A 189 -7.69 -18.54 8.33
C LEU A 189 -8.51 -19.38 9.31
N ALA A 190 -7.95 -20.43 9.87
CA ALA A 190 -8.59 -21.25 10.91
C ALA A 190 -8.70 -20.52 12.26
N ALA A 191 -7.73 -19.68 12.63
CA ALA A 191 -7.73 -18.91 13.87
C ALA A 191 -8.75 -17.76 13.82
N SER A 192 -9.05 -17.19 12.67
CA SER A 192 -10.12 -16.20 12.51
C SER A 192 -11.51 -16.78 12.84
N ARG A 193 -11.65 -18.10 12.79
CA ARG A 193 -12.89 -18.82 13.16
C ARG A 193 -13.05 -19.04 14.66
N SER A 194 -11.95 -19.18 15.40
CA SER A 194 -11.98 -19.27 16.84
C SER A 194 -12.16 -17.85 17.37
N ARG A 195 -13.37 -17.49 17.81
CA ARG A 195 -13.75 -16.19 18.40
C ARG A 195 -12.93 -15.79 19.66
N SER A 196 -11.71 -16.25 19.77
CA SER A 196 -10.80 -15.94 20.84
C SER A 196 -9.83 -14.83 20.39
N PRO A 197 -9.93 -13.59 20.95
CA PRO A 197 -9.02 -12.50 20.61
C PRO A 197 -7.56 -12.82 20.90
N ASP A 198 -7.30 -13.81 21.77
CA ASP A 198 -5.95 -14.23 22.16
C ASP A 198 -5.24 -15.04 21.06
N ALA A 199 -5.97 -15.73 20.19
CA ALA A 199 -5.37 -16.52 19.11
C ALA A 199 -4.79 -15.64 17.99
N ALA A 200 -5.42 -14.52 17.68
CA ALA A 200 -4.92 -13.55 16.69
C ALA A 200 -3.64 -12.86 17.15
N ASN A 201 -3.55 -12.52 18.44
CA ASN A 201 -2.37 -11.88 19.04
C ASN A 201 -1.18 -12.85 19.13
N ALA A 202 -1.40 -14.15 19.37
CA ALA A 202 -0.34 -15.15 19.46
C ALA A 202 0.41 -15.35 18.14
N VAL A 203 -0.27 -15.21 16.99
CA VAL A 203 0.35 -15.34 15.66
C VAL A 203 1.21 -14.12 15.33
N ILE A 204 0.79 -12.91 15.73
CA ILE A 204 1.54 -11.67 15.49
C ILE A 204 2.81 -11.62 16.36
N VAL A 205 2.74 -12.07 17.61
CA VAL A 205 3.89 -12.08 18.53
C VAL A 205 4.91 -13.17 18.16
N GLY A 206 4.48 -14.31 17.61
CA GLY A 206 5.37 -15.39 17.18
C GLY A 206 6.26 -15.07 15.97
N THR A 207 5.98 -13.97 15.25
CA THR A 207 6.77 -13.54 14.09
C THR A 207 7.85 -12.50 14.43
N GLN A 208 7.94 -12.05 15.69
CA GLN A 208 8.91 -11.05 16.16
C GLN A 208 10.01 -11.61 17.06
N ALA A 209 10.12 -12.92 17.24
CA ALA A 209 11.15 -13.59 18.04
C ALA A 209 12.22 -14.28 17.23
#